data_096953933111e85b9b458ce90319ac6a
#
_entry.id   096953933111e85b9b458ce90319ac6a
#
_cell.length_a   1.000
_cell.length_b   1.000
_cell.length_c   1.000
_cell.angle_alpha   90.00
_cell.angle_beta   90.00
_cell.angle_gamma   90.00
#
_symmetry.space_group_name_H-M   'P 1'
#
loop_
_entity.id
_entity.type
_entity.pdbx_description
1 polymer ?
#
loop_
_entity_poly.entity_id
_entity_poly.type
_entity_poly.pdbx_seq_one_letter_code
_entity_poly.pdbx_strand_id
1 'polypeptide(L)'
;MRQQLFKAVAAVVAVVGIVAFGTAQASASSARIVIPYGPKTCDETVGHCVGPAGDGGTLVMQVTSFRATGNAAQLTLTEWITVGDISFTANMNGNVSPHGFIVLNGTVMEGSFAGAQVHQRSNLVGGPATASAWTGQLQIMPASA
;
A
#
# COMPACT_ATOMS: atom_id res chain seq x y z
N MET A 1 19.03 35.90 -33.25
CA MET A 1 18.38 36.05 -31.95
C MET A 1 17.26 35.08 -31.75
N ARG A 2 16.28 35.03 -32.59
CA ARG A 2 15.19 34.06 -32.45
C ARG A 2 15.63 32.60 -32.47
N GLN A 3 16.58 32.27 -33.33
CA GLN A 3 17.11 30.90 -33.37
C GLN A 3 17.90 30.52 -32.12
N GLN A 4 18.57 31.51 -31.53
CA GLN A 4 19.27 31.27 -30.28
C GLN A 4 18.30 31.02 -29.11
N LEU A 5 17.21 31.76 -29.11
CA LEU A 5 16.19 31.60 -28.10
C LEU A 5 15.50 30.22 -28.23
N PHE A 6 15.17 29.85 -29.45
CA PHE A 6 14.61 28.53 -29.72
C PHE A 6 15.58 27.40 -29.39
N LYS A 7 16.84 27.60 -29.70
CA LYS A 7 17.86 26.62 -29.33
C LYS A 7 18.02 26.52 -27.82
N ALA A 8 17.95 27.62 -27.11
CA ALA A 8 18.00 27.60 -25.66
C ALA A 8 16.78 26.96 -25.04
N VAL A 9 15.61 27.28 -25.57
CA VAL A 9 14.36 26.65 -25.10
C VAL A 9 14.33 25.16 -25.46
N ALA A 10 14.72 24.83 -26.67
CA ALA A 10 14.82 23.43 -27.07
C ALA A 10 15.89 22.70 -26.27
N ALA A 11 17.00 23.33 -25.96
CA ALA A 11 18.00 22.72 -25.09
C ALA A 11 17.54 22.56 -23.66
N VAL A 12 16.79 23.51 -23.13
CA VAL A 12 16.17 23.37 -21.79
C VAL A 12 15.12 22.30 -21.80
N VAL A 13 14.26 22.28 -22.78
CA VAL A 13 13.26 21.22 -22.94
C VAL A 13 13.93 19.88 -23.22
N ALA A 14 14.96 19.85 -24.05
CA ALA A 14 15.71 18.63 -24.31
C ALA A 14 16.48 18.16 -23.08
N VAL A 15 17.09 19.07 -22.34
CA VAL A 15 17.78 18.75 -21.08
C VAL A 15 16.78 18.30 -20.04
N VAL A 16 15.69 19.01 -19.87
CA VAL A 16 14.62 18.58 -19.00
C VAL A 16 13.98 17.30 -19.54
N GLY A 17 13.77 17.23 -20.83
CA GLY A 17 13.23 16.03 -21.47
C GLY A 17 14.20 14.86 -21.38
N ILE A 18 15.44 15.03 -21.77
CA ILE A 18 16.44 13.95 -21.77
C ILE A 18 16.84 13.56 -20.35
N VAL A 19 17.10 14.54 -19.51
CA VAL A 19 17.39 14.29 -18.10
C VAL A 19 16.14 13.79 -17.41
N ALA A 20 14.98 14.34 -17.73
CA ALA A 20 13.73 13.84 -17.24
C ALA A 20 13.43 12.45 -17.77
N PHE A 21 13.74 12.12 -19.01
CA PHE A 21 13.56 10.77 -19.52
C PHE A 21 14.47 9.75 -18.84
N GLY A 22 15.73 10.06 -18.65
CA GLY A 22 16.65 9.18 -17.97
C GLY A 22 16.39 9.08 -16.47
N THR A 23 16.33 10.22 -15.79
CA THR A 23 16.26 10.28 -14.33
C THR A 23 14.81 10.32 -13.80
N ALA A 24 13.90 10.99 -14.50
CA ALA A 24 12.52 11.07 -14.06
C ALA A 24 11.78 9.74 -14.22
N GLN A 25 12.10 8.94 -15.21
CA GLN A 25 11.53 7.60 -15.33
C GLN A 25 12.00 6.68 -14.20
N ALA A 26 13.29 6.73 -13.86
CA ALA A 26 13.83 6.00 -12.74
C ALA A 26 13.20 6.47 -11.43
N SER A 27 13.01 7.78 -11.26
CA SER A 27 12.36 8.34 -10.06
C SER A 27 10.88 8.00 -10.00
N ALA A 28 10.16 8.01 -11.13
CA ALA A 28 8.75 7.66 -11.17
C ALA A 28 8.51 6.18 -10.84
N SER A 29 9.40 5.27 -11.26
CA SER A 29 9.30 3.84 -10.95
C SER A 29 9.53 3.52 -9.48
N SER A 30 10.20 4.40 -8.74
CA SER A 30 10.46 4.26 -7.31
C SER A 30 9.49 5.07 -6.44
N ALA A 31 8.53 5.77 -7.03
CA ALA A 31 7.57 6.55 -6.28
C ALA A 31 6.70 5.65 -5.40
N ARG A 32 6.65 5.99 -4.12
CA ARG A 32 5.80 5.32 -3.15
C ARG A 32 4.34 5.69 -3.40
N ILE A 33 3.48 4.68 -3.39
CA ILE A 33 2.03 4.87 -3.46
C ILE A 33 1.49 4.64 -2.06
N VAL A 34 0.67 5.56 -1.57
CA VAL A 34 0.04 5.48 -0.25
C VAL A 34 -1.47 5.40 -0.43
N ILE A 35 -2.08 4.36 0.13
CA ILE A 35 -3.52 4.16 0.14
C ILE A 35 -3.96 4.16 1.60
N PRO A 36 -4.63 5.22 2.07
CA PRO A 36 -5.25 5.21 3.38
C PRO A 36 -6.48 4.31 3.37
N TYR A 37 -6.80 3.72 4.49
CA TYR A 37 -8.00 2.92 4.63
C TYR A 37 -8.62 3.05 6.01
N GLY A 38 -9.89 2.71 6.08
CA GLY A 38 -10.60 2.54 7.32
C GLY A 38 -11.69 3.56 7.62
N PRO A 39 -12.45 3.30 8.69
CA PRO A 39 -12.29 2.11 9.52
C PRO A 39 -12.66 0.83 8.76
N LYS A 40 -11.80 -0.16 8.80
CA LYS A 40 -12.16 -1.52 8.41
C LYS A 40 -12.65 -2.28 9.64
N THR A 41 -13.71 -3.02 9.50
CA THR A 41 -14.28 -3.85 10.56
C THR A 41 -13.85 -5.29 10.37
N CYS A 42 -13.35 -5.89 11.44
CA CYS A 42 -12.86 -7.26 11.45
C CYS A 42 -13.78 -8.15 12.25
N ASP A 43 -14.24 -9.24 11.65
CA ASP A 43 -14.81 -10.36 12.39
C ASP A 43 -13.65 -11.24 12.86
N GLU A 44 -13.30 -11.10 14.12
CA GLU A 44 -12.16 -11.79 14.72
C GLU A 44 -12.37 -13.30 14.84
N THR A 45 -13.62 -13.76 14.75
CA THR A 45 -13.93 -15.21 14.86
C THR A 45 -13.52 -15.98 13.61
N VAL A 46 -13.51 -15.31 12.46
CA VAL A 46 -13.14 -15.88 11.16
C VAL A 46 -11.95 -15.18 10.52
N GLY A 47 -11.43 -14.13 11.15
CA GLY A 47 -10.29 -13.37 10.65
C GLY A 47 -10.57 -12.61 9.35
N HIS A 48 -11.80 -12.16 9.14
CA HIS A 48 -12.24 -11.48 7.94
C HIS A 48 -12.47 -10.00 8.22
N CYS A 49 -11.84 -9.13 7.44
CA CYS A 49 -11.98 -7.69 7.57
C CYS A 49 -12.42 -7.06 6.25
N VAL A 50 -13.28 -6.07 6.33
CA VAL A 50 -13.72 -5.28 5.19
C VAL A 50 -13.78 -3.80 5.58
N GLY A 51 -13.39 -2.93 4.69
CA GLY A 51 -13.50 -1.49 4.91
C GLY A 51 -13.19 -0.66 3.66
N PRO A 52 -13.43 0.64 3.75
CA PRO A 52 -13.09 1.55 2.67
C PRO A 52 -11.58 1.72 2.55
N ALA A 53 -11.12 1.89 1.33
CA ALA A 53 -9.72 2.18 1.00
C ALA A 53 -9.63 3.29 -0.03
N GLY A 54 -8.76 4.26 0.20
CA GLY A 54 -8.60 5.41 -0.68
C GLY A 54 -9.92 6.14 -0.92
N ASP A 55 -10.06 6.74 -2.07
CA ASP A 55 -11.27 7.42 -2.49
C ASP A 55 -12.21 6.45 -3.24
N GLY A 56 -13.28 6.07 -2.56
CA GLY A 56 -14.31 5.19 -3.13
C GLY A 56 -13.90 3.73 -3.32
N GLY A 57 -12.77 3.32 -2.81
CA GLY A 57 -12.28 1.95 -2.92
C GLY A 57 -12.65 1.05 -1.75
N THR A 58 -12.19 -0.17 -1.82
CA THR A 58 -12.46 -1.23 -0.84
C THR A 58 -11.20 -2.03 -0.54
N LEU A 59 -11.06 -2.38 0.73
CA LEU A 59 -10.06 -3.33 1.21
C LEU A 59 -10.78 -4.51 1.83
N VAL A 60 -10.41 -5.71 1.42
CA VAL A 60 -10.84 -6.96 2.04
C VAL A 60 -9.60 -7.70 2.52
N MET A 61 -9.65 -8.22 3.72
CA MET A 61 -8.54 -8.95 4.32
C MET A 61 -9.03 -10.28 4.87
N GLN A 62 -8.27 -11.31 4.65
CA GLN A 62 -8.50 -12.63 5.25
C GLN A 62 -7.24 -13.09 5.96
N VAL A 63 -7.34 -13.25 7.26
CA VAL A 63 -6.28 -13.87 8.07
C VAL A 63 -6.21 -15.35 7.75
N THR A 64 -5.04 -15.82 7.37
CA THR A 64 -4.78 -17.22 7.02
C THR A 64 -4.03 -17.97 8.12
N SER A 65 -3.32 -17.22 8.98
CA SER A 65 -2.63 -17.78 10.13
C SER A 65 -2.56 -16.75 11.25
N PHE A 66 -2.82 -17.22 12.45
CA PHE A 66 -2.71 -16.42 13.68
C PHE A 66 -1.94 -17.22 14.72
N ARG A 67 -0.94 -16.59 15.32
CA ARG A 67 -0.14 -17.21 16.38
C ARG A 67 0.09 -16.21 17.51
N ALA A 68 -0.43 -16.52 18.67
CA ALA A 68 -0.15 -15.75 19.88
C ALA A 68 1.31 -15.95 20.34
N THR A 69 1.99 -14.83 20.67
CA THR A 69 3.35 -14.82 21.18
C THR A 69 3.40 -13.91 22.42
N GLY A 70 3.03 -14.47 23.58
CA GLY A 70 2.87 -13.66 24.80
C GLY A 70 1.69 -12.69 24.66
N ASN A 71 1.95 -11.40 24.84
CA ASN A 71 0.93 -10.34 24.70
C ASN A 71 0.76 -9.83 23.26
N ALA A 72 1.57 -10.32 22.33
CA ALA A 72 1.49 -9.98 20.92
C ALA A 72 0.98 -11.17 20.10
N ALA A 73 0.74 -10.95 18.83
CA ALA A 73 0.40 -12.01 17.90
C ALA A 73 1.11 -11.81 16.56
N GLN A 74 1.39 -12.92 15.88
CA GLN A 74 1.84 -12.93 14.50
C GLN A 74 0.67 -13.27 13.59
N LEU A 75 0.56 -12.55 12.49
CA LEU A 75 -0.46 -12.74 11.46
C LEU A 75 0.18 -13.07 10.13
N THR A 76 -0.48 -13.95 9.39
CA THR A 76 -0.31 -14.07 7.94
C THR A 76 -1.69 -13.91 7.32
N LEU A 77 -1.77 -13.15 6.25
CA LEU A 77 -3.05 -12.81 5.64
C LEU A 77 -2.92 -12.53 4.15
N THR A 78 -4.05 -12.54 3.49
CA THR A 78 -4.20 -12.08 2.11
C THR A 78 -5.10 -10.86 2.10
N GLU A 79 -4.73 -9.86 1.34
CA GLU A 79 -5.52 -8.64 1.13
C GLU A 79 -5.89 -8.47 -0.34
N TRP A 80 -7.09 -8.01 -0.57
CA TRP A 80 -7.61 -7.59 -1.87
C TRP A 80 -7.96 -6.12 -1.78
N ILE A 81 -7.34 -5.32 -2.63
CA ILE A 81 -7.53 -3.88 -2.65
C ILE A 81 -8.04 -3.46 -4.03
N THR A 82 -9.06 -2.62 -4.04
CA THR A 82 -9.58 -1.99 -5.25
C THR A 82 -9.82 -0.52 -4.99
N VAL A 83 -9.10 0.36 -5.69
CA VAL A 83 -9.22 1.82 -5.57
C VAL A 83 -9.07 2.43 -6.96
N GLY A 84 -10.14 2.96 -7.53
CA GLY A 84 -10.10 3.47 -8.90
C GLY A 84 -9.68 2.38 -9.88
N ASP A 85 -8.65 2.65 -10.66
CA ASP A 85 -8.08 1.70 -11.62
C ASP A 85 -7.05 0.74 -11.00
N ILE A 86 -6.74 0.92 -9.72
CA ILE A 86 -5.82 0.07 -9.00
C ILE A 86 -6.59 -1.12 -8.42
N SER A 87 -6.13 -2.33 -8.73
CA SER A 87 -6.67 -3.55 -8.14
C SER A 87 -5.53 -4.56 -8.00
N PHE A 88 -5.34 -5.06 -6.80
CA PHE A 88 -4.29 -6.04 -6.56
C PHE A 88 -4.61 -6.96 -5.37
N THR A 89 -3.91 -8.08 -5.33
CA THR A 89 -3.88 -9.03 -4.21
C THR A 89 -2.48 -9.06 -3.62
N ALA A 90 -2.38 -8.98 -2.32
CA ALA A 90 -1.11 -9.04 -1.60
C ALA A 90 -1.14 -10.11 -0.51
N ASN A 91 -0.04 -10.83 -0.37
CA ASN A 91 0.21 -11.68 0.79
C ASN A 91 1.08 -10.92 1.79
N MET A 92 0.64 -10.88 3.03
CA MET A 92 1.27 -10.09 4.06
C MET A 92 1.46 -10.90 5.34
N ASN A 93 2.48 -10.53 6.09
CA ASN A 93 2.72 -11.06 7.42
C ASN A 93 3.24 -9.97 8.34
N GLY A 94 3.08 -10.15 9.61
CA GLY A 94 3.56 -9.21 10.61
C GLY A 94 2.98 -9.45 11.99
N ASN A 95 2.93 -8.37 12.77
CA ASN A 95 2.63 -8.45 14.18
C ASN A 95 1.49 -7.54 14.58
N VAL A 96 0.70 -8.02 15.53
CA VAL A 96 -0.25 -7.22 16.30
C VAL A 96 0.36 -6.99 17.67
N SER A 97 0.51 -5.74 18.05
CA SER A 97 0.99 -5.38 19.38
C SER A 97 -0.17 -5.39 20.40
N PRO A 98 0.13 -5.56 21.69
CA PRO A 98 -0.90 -5.48 22.73
C PRO A 98 -1.49 -4.07 22.90
N HIS A 99 -0.88 -3.07 22.29
CA HIS A 99 -1.33 -1.66 22.34
C HIS A 99 -2.23 -1.27 21.16
N GLY A 100 -2.67 -2.23 20.34
CA GLY A 100 -3.58 -1.94 19.22
C GLY A 100 -2.87 -1.40 17.98
N PHE A 101 -1.67 -1.87 17.69
CA PHE A 101 -0.96 -1.60 16.45
C PHE A 101 -0.78 -2.88 15.65
N ILE A 102 -0.96 -2.76 14.36
CA ILE A 102 -0.59 -3.82 13.41
C ILE A 102 0.45 -3.26 12.46
N VAL A 103 1.52 -4.01 12.25
CA VAL A 103 2.53 -3.74 11.23
C VAL A 103 2.68 -4.99 10.39
N LEU A 104 2.44 -4.85 9.10
CA LEU A 104 2.52 -5.94 8.13
C LEU A 104 3.47 -5.55 7.01
N ASN A 105 4.16 -6.54 6.49
CA ASN A 105 4.96 -6.44 5.28
C ASN A 105 4.61 -7.58 4.36
N GLY A 106 4.70 -7.34 3.07
CA GLY A 106 4.37 -8.37 2.11
C GLY A 106 4.70 -8.00 0.68
N THR A 107 4.13 -8.75 -0.22
CA THR A 107 4.36 -8.63 -1.66
C THR A 107 3.04 -8.66 -2.39
N VAL A 108 2.90 -7.81 -3.39
CA VAL A 108 1.79 -7.89 -4.34
C VAL A 108 1.98 -9.11 -5.22
N MET A 109 1.01 -10.02 -5.17
CA MET A 109 1.06 -11.28 -5.89
C MET A 109 0.50 -11.17 -7.29
N GLU A 110 -0.55 -10.40 -7.46
CA GLU A 110 -1.26 -10.25 -8.74
C GLU A 110 -1.94 -8.89 -8.84
N GLY A 111 -2.23 -8.48 -10.07
CA GLY A 111 -2.91 -7.23 -10.37
C GLY A 111 -1.96 -6.07 -10.54
N SER A 112 -2.43 -4.89 -10.21
CA SER A 112 -1.62 -3.67 -10.26
C SER A 112 -0.40 -3.81 -9.35
N PHE A 113 0.76 -3.43 -9.84
CA PHE A 113 2.03 -3.48 -9.10
C PHE A 113 2.51 -4.88 -8.71
N ALA A 114 2.13 -5.94 -9.40
CA ALA A 114 2.59 -7.29 -9.12
C ALA A 114 4.13 -7.34 -8.94
N GLY A 115 4.59 -7.98 -7.86
CA GLY A 115 6.00 -8.01 -7.45
C GLY A 115 6.44 -6.87 -6.53
N ALA A 116 5.61 -5.83 -6.35
CA ALA A 116 5.93 -4.72 -5.46
C ALA A 116 5.93 -5.16 -3.99
N GLN A 117 6.72 -4.46 -3.20
CA GLN A 117 6.67 -4.57 -1.74
C GLN A 117 5.52 -3.74 -1.19
N VAL A 118 4.83 -4.28 -0.20
CA VAL A 118 3.76 -3.59 0.53
C VAL A 118 4.11 -3.51 2.00
N HIS A 119 3.91 -2.35 2.55
CA HIS A 119 4.03 -2.11 3.99
C HIS A 119 2.71 -1.52 4.50
N GLN A 120 2.20 -2.07 5.58
CA GLN A 120 0.92 -1.64 6.17
C GLN A 120 1.08 -1.34 7.64
N ARG A 121 0.45 -0.25 8.06
CA ARG A 121 0.30 0.11 9.47
C ARG A 121 -1.15 0.36 9.78
N SER A 122 -1.61 -0.20 10.88
CA SER A 122 -2.98 -0.03 11.37
C SER A 122 -3.00 0.32 12.84
N ASN A 123 -4.02 1.07 13.23
CA ASN A 123 -4.32 1.37 14.61
C ASN A 123 -5.75 0.91 14.92
N LEU A 124 -5.92 0.28 16.07
CA LEU A 124 -7.22 -0.03 16.60
C LEU A 124 -7.94 1.28 16.98
N VAL A 125 -9.15 1.46 16.47
CA VAL A 125 -9.94 2.67 16.74
C VAL A 125 -11.21 2.40 17.51
N GLY A 126 -11.58 1.14 17.70
CA GLY A 126 -12.75 0.79 18.47
C GLY A 126 -13.29 -0.60 18.19
N GLY A 127 -14.50 -0.83 18.65
CA GLY A 127 -15.22 -2.08 18.52
C GLY A 127 -14.93 -3.09 19.63
N PRO A 128 -15.85 -4.03 19.85
CA PRO A 128 -15.62 -5.15 20.76
C PRO A 128 -14.52 -6.08 20.20
N ALA A 129 -13.96 -6.93 21.05
CA ALA A 129 -12.89 -7.85 20.69
C ALA A 129 -13.25 -8.80 19.53
N THR A 130 -14.54 -9.07 19.33
CA THR A 130 -15.04 -9.93 18.25
C THR A 130 -15.33 -9.18 16.94
N ALA A 131 -15.40 -7.85 16.98
CA ALA A 131 -15.72 -7.00 15.83
C ALA A 131 -14.91 -5.70 15.91
N SER A 132 -13.61 -5.82 15.93
CA SER A 132 -12.69 -4.68 16.06
C SER A 132 -12.68 -3.82 14.79
N ALA A 133 -12.45 -2.52 15.00
CA ALA A 133 -12.34 -1.55 13.91
C ALA A 133 -10.92 -0.96 13.87
N TRP A 134 -10.36 -0.88 12.67
CA TRP A 134 -8.98 -0.46 12.44
C TRP A 134 -8.88 0.57 11.33
N THR A 135 -8.01 1.55 11.51
CA THR A 135 -7.62 2.49 10.47
C THR A 135 -6.13 2.41 10.20
N GLY A 136 -5.72 2.78 9.02
CA GLY A 136 -4.30 2.80 8.68
C GLY A 136 -4.01 3.19 7.26
N GLN A 137 -2.86 2.75 6.79
CA GLN A 137 -2.43 2.99 5.41
C GLN A 137 -1.60 1.84 4.89
N LEU A 138 -1.73 1.63 3.59
CA LEU A 138 -0.87 0.79 2.78
C LEU A 138 0.17 1.67 2.08
N GLN A 139 1.40 1.24 2.07
CA GLN A 139 2.47 1.84 1.28
C GLN A 139 2.98 0.80 0.29
N ILE A 140 2.86 1.09 -0.98
CA ILE A 140 3.33 0.23 -2.06
C ILE A 140 4.61 0.83 -2.61
N MET A 141 5.65 0.02 -2.65
CA MET A 141 6.92 0.37 -3.26
C MET A 141 7.06 -0.46 -4.52
N PRO A 142 6.74 0.13 -5.68
CA PRO A 142 6.83 -0.60 -6.94
C PRO A 142 8.23 -1.19 -7.13
N ALA A 143 8.29 -2.37 -7.73
CA ALA A 143 9.56 -2.97 -8.07
C ALA A 143 10.32 -2.03 -9.00
N SER A 144 11.60 -1.83 -8.74
CA SER A 144 12.46 -1.13 -9.68
C SER A 144 12.54 -1.92 -10.98
N ALA A 145 12.33 -1.22 -12.06
CA ALA A 145 12.42 -1.82 -13.38
C ALA A 145 13.86 -2.30 -13.69
#